data_79eb0178221648e9315268211738db67
#
_entry.id   79eb0178221648e9315268211738db67
#
_cell.length_a   1.000
_cell.length_b   1.000
_cell.length_c   1.000
_cell.angle_alpha   90.00
_cell.angle_beta   90.00
_cell.angle_gamma   90.00
#
_symmetry.space_group_name_H-M   'P 1'
#
loop_
_entity.id
_entity.type
_entity.pdbx_description
1 polymer ?
#
loop_
_entity_poly.entity_id
_entity_poly.type
_entity_poly.pdbx_seq_one_letter_code
_entity_poly.pdbx_strand_id
1 'polypeptide(L)'
;LLSLETQRPLADFEVICVMMSFEMDYTNLLTMLAQSNVKPEAAARGAKEPLVIIGGPCATFNPEPLAGVADAFVIGEGEETVNKLLDAVYEARDKGLSKEDTLLELAQLSGIYVPRFYEPQYDAGGMFCGMQVSTQVPASVKRQWVRELDNYPQTSAIMTDATEFENMYICLLYT
;
A
#
# COMPACT_ATOMS: atom_id res chain seq x y z
N LEU A 1 9.19 -7.61 -14.86
CA LEU A 1 7.77 -7.72 -15.19
C LEU A 1 7.31 -6.50 -15.96
N LEU A 2 6.28 -6.65 -16.79
CA LEU A 2 5.71 -5.58 -17.63
C LEU A 2 4.24 -5.39 -17.27
N SER A 3 3.74 -4.15 -17.39
CA SER A 3 2.31 -3.87 -17.27
C SER A 3 1.54 -4.52 -18.44
N LEU A 4 0.31 -4.96 -18.20
CA LEU A 4 -0.53 -5.56 -19.23
C LEU A 4 -0.97 -4.54 -20.29
N GLU A 5 -1.30 -3.34 -19.88
CA GLU A 5 -1.85 -2.32 -20.77
C GLU A 5 -0.80 -1.70 -21.71
N THR A 6 0.33 -1.30 -21.15
CA THR A 6 1.32 -0.49 -21.90
C THR A 6 2.62 -1.23 -22.17
N GLN A 7 2.79 -2.45 -21.65
CA GLN A 7 4.01 -3.26 -21.76
C GLN A 7 5.26 -2.52 -21.22
N ARG A 8 5.04 -1.61 -20.28
CA ARG A 8 6.14 -0.88 -19.61
C ARG A 8 6.68 -1.69 -18.44
N PRO A 9 8.00 -1.64 -18.17
CA PRO A 9 8.58 -2.21 -16.96
C PRO A 9 7.93 -1.61 -15.69
N LEU A 10 7.70 -2.42 -14.67
CA LEU A 10 7.13 -1.91 -13.40
C LEU A 10 8.05 -0.87 -12.74
N ALA A 11 9.36 -0.98 -12.92
CA ALA A 11 10.31 0.02 -12.41
C ALA A 11 10.18 1.41 -13.04
N ASP A 12 9.47 1.55 -14.16
CA ASP A 12 9.26 2.83 -14.84
C ASP A 12 8.02 3.60 -14.34
N PHE A 13 7.29 3.02 -13.40
CA PHE A 13 6.14 3.68 -12.77
C PHE A 13 6.58 4.45 -11.52
N GLU A 14 5.87 5.53 -11.21
CA GLU A 14 6.12 6.31 -9.99
C GLU A 14 5.55 5.65 -8.75
N VAL A 15 4.45 4.90 -8.91
CA VAL A 15 3.75 4.21 -7.83
C VAL A 15 3.36 2.81 -8.27
N ILE A 16 3.60 1.85 -7.41
CA ILE A 16 3.14 0.46 -7.54
C ILE A 16 2.15 0.21 -6.40
N CYS A 17 0.86 0.09 -6.73
CA CYS A 17 -0.17 -0.26 -5.78
C CYS A 17 -0.38 -1.78 -5.78
N VAL A 18 -0.32 -2.39 -4.61
CA VAL A 18 -0.50 -3.83 -4.42
C VAL A 18 -1.67 -4.09 -3.49
N MET A 19 -2.63 -4.88 -3.96
CA MET A 19 -3.69 -5.42 -3.11
C MET A 19 -3.21 -6.72 -2.47
N MET A 20 -3.11 -6.73 -1.15
CA MET A 20 -2.67 -7.89 -0.38
C MET A 20 -3.88 -8.55 0.29
N SER A 21 -4.40 -9.59 -0.34
CA SER A 21 -5.60 -10.29 0.11
C SER A 21 -5.31 -11.51 0.99
N PHE A 22 -4.10 -12.06 0.88
CA PHE A 22 -3.72 -13.29 1.55
C PHE A 22 -2.25 -13.26 1.98
N GLU A 23 -1.94 -13.72 3.19
CA GLU A 23 -0.61 -13.62 3.80
C GLU A 23 0.45 -14.46 3.08
N MET A 24 0.05 -15.55 2.42
CA MET A 24 0.98 -16.37 1.63
C MET A 24 1.54 -15.62 0.42
N ASP A 25 0.92 -14.52 0.00
CA ASP A 25 1.40 -13.69 -1.10
C ASP A 25 2.53 -12.72 -0.70
N TYR A 26 2.89 -12.63 0.57
CA TYR A 26 4.01 -11.79 1.01
C TYR A 26 5.32 -12.15 0.30
N THR A 27 5.61 -13.44 0.17
CA THR A 27 6.81 -13.91 -0.54
C THR A 27 6.72 -13.70 -2.05
N ASN A 28 5.51 -13.79 -2.61
CA ASN A 28 5.26 -13.53 -4.02
C ASN A 28 5.51 -12.06 -4.36
N LEU A 29 5.09 -11.14 -3.48
CA LEU A 29 5.38 -9.72 -3.63
C LEU A 29 6.89 -9.43 -3.69
N LEU A 30 7.68 -10.00 -2.76
CA LEU A 30 9.13 -9.83 -2.76
C LEU A 30 9.76 -10.32 -4.06
N THR A 31 9.33 -11.49 -4.52
CA THR A 31 9.77 -12.08 -5.80
C THR A 31 9.39 -11.18 -6.99
N MET A 32 8.18 -10.66 -7.00
CA MET A 32 7.67 -9.78 -8.06
C MET A 32 8.46 -8.47 -8.13
N LEU A 33 8.74 -7.85 -7.00
CA LEU A 33 9.56 -6.63 -6.94
C LEU A 33 10.97 -6.89 -7.46
N ALA A 34 11.63 -7.97 -6.99
CA ALA A 34 12.97 -8.34 -7.43
C ALA A 34 13.03 -8.62 -8.95
N GLN A 35 12.08 -9.37 -9.49
CA GLN A 35 11.98 -9.65 -10.93
C GLN A 35 11.67 -8.40 -11.76
N SER A 36 11.16 -7.35 -11.14
CA SER A 36 10.87 -6.07 -11.78
C SER A 36 12.01 -5.06 -11.66
N ASN A 37 13.16 -5.44 -11.12
CA ASN A 37 14.28 -4.56 -10.77
C ASN A 37 13.88 -3.43 -9.79
N VAL A 38 12.91 -3.70 -8.94
CA VAL A 38 12.51 -2.81 -7.84
C VAL A 38 13.04 -3.43 -6.54
N LYS A 39 13.79 -2.66 -5.77
CA LYS A 39 14.33 -3.16 -4.50
C LYS A 39 13.19 -3.48 -3.53
N PRO A 40 13.15 -4.68 -2.94
CA PRO A 40 12.11 -5.05 -2.00
C PRO A 40 12.08 -4.15 -0.76
N GLU A 41 13.24 -3.82 -0.19
CA GLU A 41 13.31 -3.01 1.03
C GLU A 41 12.99 -1.54 0.73
N ALA A 42 12.01 -0.98 1.43
CA ALA A 42 11.59 0.41 1.30
C ALA A 42 12.74 1.40 1.56
N ALA A 43 13.59 1.09 2.54
CA ALA A 43 14.74 1.93 2.89
C ALA A 43 15.85 1.94 1.80
N ALA A 44 15.92 0.91 0.98
CA ALA A 44 16.89 0.80 -0.11
C ALA A 44 16.41 1.53 -1.38
N ARG A 45 15.11 1.84 -1.51
CA ARG A 45 14.55 2.55 -2.67
C ARG A 45 14.84 4.04 -2.61
N GLY A 46 15.55 4.55 -3.61
CA GLY A 46 15.86 5.97 -3.75
C GLY A 46 14.73 6.79 -4.36
N ALA A 47 14.97 8.09 -4.54
CA ALA A 47 13.98 9.06 -5.06
C ALA A 47 13.49 8.80 -6.49
N LYS A 48 14.23 8.01 -7.28
CA LYS A 48 13.85 7.67 -8.66
C LYS A 48 13.18 6.31 -8.79
N GLU A 49 13.07 5.57 -7.69
CA GLU A 49 12.44 4.26 -7.66
C GLU A 49 10.96 4.40 -7.26
N PRO A 50 10.09 3.48 -7.72
CA PRO A 50 8.66 3.54 -7.41
C PRO A 50 8.38 3.57 -5.91
N LEU A 51 7.34 4.29 -5.50
CA LEU A 51 6.71 4.07 -4.21
C LEU A 51 5.89 2.78 -4.26
N VAL A 52 6.09 1.90 -3.30
CA VAL A 52 5.31 0.66 -3.14
C VAL A 52 4.26 0.90 -2.07
N ILE A 53 3.01 0.91 -2.49
CA ILE A 53 1.83 1.13 -1.64
C ILE A 53 1.07 -0.18 -1.52
N ILE A 54 0.78 -0.61 -0.30
CA ILE A 54 0.07 -1.87 -0.07
C ILE A 54 -1.29 -1.58 0.58
N GLY A 55 -2.33 -2.20 0.06
CA GLY A 55 -3.67 -2.15 0.62
C GLY A 55 -4.30 -3.55 0.72
N GLY A 56 -5.58 -3.59 1.02
CA GLY A 56 -6.35 -4.82 1.13
C GLY A 56 -6.44 -5.36 2.56
N PRO A 57 -7.07 -6.56 2.73
CA PRO A 57 -7.35 -7.13 4.04
C PRO A 57 -6.10 -7.29 4.92
N CYS A 58 -5.02 -7.87 4.39
CA CYS A 58 -3.79 -8.09 5.17
C CYS A 58 -3.19 -6.78 5.69
N ALA A 59 -3.17 -5.74 4.86
CA ALA A 59 -2.71 -4.40 5.26
C ALA A 59 -3.60 -3.78 6.36
N THR A 60 -4.91 -4.00 6.25
CA THR A 60 -5.89 -3.47 7.20
C THR A 60 -5.80 -4.17 8.56
N PHE A 61 -5.58 -5.49 8.58
CA PHE A 61 -5.50 -6.26 9.83
C PHE A 61 -4.15 -6.18 10.50
N ASN A 62 -3.06 -6.29 9.73
CA ASN A 62 -1.70 -6.20 10.26
C ASN A 62 -0.69 -5.80 9.17
N PRO A 63 -0.34 -4.52 9.03
CA PRO A 63 0.64 -4.05 8.05
C PRO A 63 2.09 -4.38 8.43
N GLU A 64 2.38 -4.66 9.70
CA GLU A 64 3.74 -4.76 10.24
C GLU A 64 4.63 -5.83 9.57
N PRO A 65 4.14 -7.02 9.16
CA PRO A 65 4.99 -7.98 8.45
C PRO A 65 5.61 -7.45 7.15
N LEU A 66 4.99 -6.46 6.53
CA LEU A 66 5.47 -5.82 5.31
C LEU A 66 5.96 -4.37 5.52
N ALA A 67 6.09 -3.92 6.78
CA ALA A 67 6.53 -2.56 7.10
C ALA A 67 7.91 -2.19 6.52
N GLY A 68 8.80 -3.17 6.40
CA GLY A 68 10.11 -2.99 5.74
C GLY A 68 10.06 -2.97 4.21
N VAL A 69 8.93 -3.37 3.61
CA VAL A 69 8.74 -3.50 2.16
C VAL A 69 7.94 -2.33 1.59
N ALA A 70 6.83 -1.97 2.21
CA ALA A 70 5.98 -0.88 1.77
C ALA A 70 6.55 0.50 2.12
N ASP A 71 6.38 1.46 1.23
CA ASP A 71 6.58 2.87 1.54
C ASP A 71 5.38 3.44 2.32
N ALA A 72 4.16 2.97 2.00
CA ALA A 72 2.94 3.28 2.75
C ALA A 72 1.89 2.17 2.60
N PHE A 73 0.92 2.17 3.51
CA PHE A 73 -0.25 1.29 3.47
C PHE A 73 -1.53 2.11 3.41
N VAL A 74 -2.53 1.57 2.72
CA VAL A 74 -3.92 2.01 2.77
C VAL A 74 -4.66 1.13 3.77
N ILE A 75 -5.11 1.71 4.87
CA ILE A 75 -5.79 1.01 5.96
C ILE A 75 -7.31 1.17 5.78
N GLY A 76 -7.96 0.10 5.36
CA GLY A 76 -9.39 0.06 5.05
C GLY A 76 -9.69 0.08 3.56
N GLU A 77 -10.82 0.66 3.19
CA GLU A 77 -11.32 0.70 1.82
C GLU A 77 -10.59 1.76 0.98
N GLY A 78 -10.24 1.37 -0.24
CA GLY A 78 -9.36 2.15 -1.12
C GLY A 78 -10.06 3.09 -2.08
N GLU A 79 -11.38 2.94 -2.30
CA GLU A 79 -12.14 3.58 -3.37
C GLU A 79 -11.97 5.10 -3.42
N GLU A 80 -11.95 5.76 -2.25
CA GLU A 80 -11.68 7.21 -2.16
C GLU A 80 -10.23 7.51 -1.81
N THR A 81 -9.63 6.65 -0.97
CA THR A 81 -8.32 6.90 -0.37
C THR A 81 -7.20 6.83 -1.40
N VAL A 82 -7.30 5.87 -2.36
CA VAL A 82 -6.29 5.72 -3.42
C VAL A 82 -6.21 6.96 -4.30
N ASN A 83 -7.34 7.56 -4.67
CA ASN A 83 -7.35 8.78 -5.48
C ASN A 83 -6.66 9.94 -4.74
N LYS A 84 -7.00 10.16 -3.47
CA LYS A 84 -6.36 11.19 -2.63
C LYS A 84 -4.85 10.97 -2.48
N LEU A 85 -4.45 9.70 -2.34
CA LEU A 85 -3.04 9.34 -2.26
C LEU A 85 -2.30 9.65 -3.56
N LEU A 86 -2.86 9.26 -4.71
CA LEU A 86 -2.25 9.53 -6.02
C LEU A 86 -2.18 11.04 -6.30
N ASP A 87 -3.23 11.79 -6.00
CA ASP A 87 -3.23 13.25 -6.12
C ASP A 87 -2.10 13.87 -5.29
N ALA A 88 -1.93 13.43 -4.04
CA ALA A 88 -0.86 13.92 -3.17
C ALA A 88 0.54 13.57 -3.71
N VAL A 89 0.74 12.38 -4.28
CA VAL A 89 2.01 11.99 -4.92
C VAL A 89 2.30 12.89 -6.12
N TYR A 90 1.31 13.13 -6.98
CA TYR A 90 1.48 13.99 -8.15
C TYR A 90 1.74 15.45 -7.77
N GLU A 91 1.02 15.96 -6.77
CA GLU A 91 1.28 17.30 -6.26
C GLU A 91 2.68 17.44 -5.65
N ALA A 92 3.13 16.44 -4.88
CA ALA A 92 4.47 16.42 -4.31
C ALA A 92 5.54 16.43 -5.41
N ARG A 93 5.35 15.62 -6.47
CA ARG A 93 6.20 15.60 -7.65
C ARG A 93 6.27 16.97 -8.32
N ASP A 94 5.10 17.58 -8.57
CA ASP A 94 5.02 18.87 -9.27
C ASP A 94 5.64 20.03 -8.45
N LYS A 95 5.62 19.91 -7.11
CA LYS A 95 6.31 20.78 -6.16
C LYS A 95 7.82 20.45 -6.06
N GLY A 96 8.29 19.35 -6.64
CA GLY A 96 9.69 18.91 -6.55
C GLY A 96 10.09 18.46 -5.14
N LEU A 97 9.17 17.91 -4.36
CA LEU A 97 9.46 17.45 -3.00
C LEU A 97 10.38 16.24 -3.00
N SER A 98 11.13 16.10 -1.91
CA SER A 98 11.91 14.88 -1.67
C SER A 98 11.00 13.69 -1.40
N LYS A 99 11.51 12.45 -1.53
CA LYS A 99 10.77 11.25 -1.14
C LYS A 99 10.31 11.31 0.31
N GLU A 100 11.16 11.81 1.20
CA GLU A 100 10.85 11.97 2.63
C GLU A 100 9.67 12.91 2.86
N ASP A 101 9.71 14.09 2.23
CA ASP A 101 8.64 15.08 2.34
C ASP A 101 7.34 14.57 1.71
N THR A 102 7.43 13.84 0.58
CA THR A 102 6.27 13.17 -0.04
C THR A 102 5.63 12.19 0.93
N LEU A 103 6.43 11.32 1.57
CA LEU A 103 5.91 10.35 2.54
C LEU A 103 5.33 11.03 3.78
N LEU A 104 5.89 12.17 4.17
CA LEU A 104 5.35 12.97 5.27
C LEU A 104 3.98 13.57 4.91
N GLU A 105 3.81 14.09 3.70
CA GLU A 105 2.50 14.55 3.22
C GLU A 105 1.49 13.39 3.14
N LEU A 106 1.90 12.22 2.63
CA LEU A 106 1.05 11.04 2.60
C LEU A 106 0.61 10.60 4.00
N ALA A 107 1.48 10.67 4.99
CA ALA A 107 1.17 10.31 6.37
C ALA A 107 0.12 11.23 7.02
N GLN A 108 -0.15 12.42 6.47
CA GLN A 108 -1.23 13.31 6.93
C GLN A 108 -2.61 12.88 6.42
N LEU A 109 -2.66 12.05 5.36
CA LEU A 109 -3.92 11.57 4.82
C LEU A 109 -4.56 10.54 5.74
N SER A 110 -5.87 10.68 5.92
CA SER A 110 -6.63 9.71 6.71
C SER A 110 -6.59 8.33 6.06
N GLY A 111 -6.25 7.30 6.84
CA GLY A 111 -6.14 5.92 6.36
C GLY A 111 -4.80 5.56 5.73
N ILE A 112 -3.83 6.47 5.70
CA ILE A 112 -2.50 6.17 5.20
C ILE A 112 -1.55 5.94 6.38
N TYR A 113 -0.95 4.76 6.43
CA TYR A 113 0.08 4.38 7.37
C TYR A 113 1.43 4.34 6.66
N VAL A 114 2.39 5.15 7.12
CA VAL A 114 3.76 5.21 6.59
C VAL A 114 4.70 4.66 7.66
N PRO A 115 5.14 3.39 7.57
CA PRO A 115 5.83 2.68 8.67
C PRO A 115 7.05 3.39 9.22
N ARG A 116 7.83 4.04 8.36
CA ARG A 116 9.07 4.72 8.76
C ARG A 116 8.90 5.80 9.83
N PHE A 117 7.67 6.27 10.08
CA PHE A 117 7.36 7.25 11.12
C PHE A 117 6.86 6.62 12.43
N TYR A 118 6.80 5.28 12.49
CA TYR A 118 6.30 4.51 13.63
C TYR A 118 7.31 3.40 13.96
N GLU A 119 8.06 3.58 15.03
CA GLU A 119 9.11 2.64 15.42
C GLU A 119 8.64 1.75 16.56
N PRO A 120 8.56 0.42 16.37
CA PRO A 120 8.16 -0.49 17.44
C PRO A 120 9.22 -0.52 18.54
N GLN A 121 8.77 -0.42 19.78
CA GLN A 121 9.61 -0.45 20.96
C GLN A 121 9.47 -1.79 21.66
N TYR A 122 10.60 -2.33 22.11
CA TYR A 122 10.66 -3.60 22.82
C TYR A 122 11.40 -3.43 24.14
N ASP A 123 10.98 -4.17 25.18
CA ASP A 123 11.70 -4.23 26.44
C ASP A 123 12.98 -5.09 26.36
N ALA A 124 13.70 -5.18 27.47
CA ALA A 124 14.94 -5.99 27.58
C ALA A 124 14.69 -7.51 27.36
N GLY A 125 13.45 -7.97 27.49
CA GLY A 125 13.01 -9.34 27.23
C GLY A 125 12.55 -9.58 25.81
N GLY A 126 12.53 -8.55 24.94
CA GLY A 126 12.04 -8.63 23.58
C GLY A 126 10.51 -8.55 23.45
N MET A 127 9.80 -8.16 24.50
CA MET A 127 8.35 -7.97 24.46
C MET A 127 8.02 -6.59 23.90
N PHE A 128 7.02 -6.53 23.01
CA PHE A 128 6.54 -5.30 22.43
C PHE A 128 5.93 -4.38 23.52
N CYS A 129 6.42 -3.15 23.61
CA CYS A 129 6.00 -2.16 24.63
C CYS A 129 5.15 -1.02 24.04
N GLY A 130 5.06 -0.91 22.71
CA GLY A 130 4.35 0.16 22.05
C GLY A 130 5.08 0.68 20.82
N MET A 131 4.56 1.76 20.24
CA MET A 131 5.17 2.44 19.10
C MET A 131 5.70 3.80 19.51
N GLN A 132 6.93 4.10 19.15
CA GLN A 132 7.43 5.47 19.15
C GLN A 132 7.01 6.13 17.84
N VAL A 133 6.17 7.14 17.93
CA VAL A 133 5.62 7.83 16.76
C VAL A 133 6.33 9.15 16.57
N SER A 134 6.71 9.47 15.34
CA SER A 134 7.24 10.80 15.00
C SER A 134 6.21 11.89 15.34
N THR A 135 6.67 12.99 15.89
CA THR A 135 5.79 14.14 16.24
C THR A 135 5.19 14.84 15.04
N GLN A 136 5.68 14.52 13.83
CA GLN A 136 5.23 15.12 12.57
C GLN A 136 4.03 14.39 11.94
N VAL A 137 3.64 13.22 12.47
CA VAL A 137 2.56 12.42 11.91
C VAL A 137 1.49 12.11 12.97
N PRO A 138 0.26 11.73 12.56
CA PRO A 138 -0.79 11.35 13.50
C PRO A 138 -0.36 10.16 14.38
N ALA A 139 -0.66 10.22 15.66
CA ALA A 139 -0.32 9.15 16.62
C ALA A 139 -1.04 7.82 16.33
N SER A 140 -2.11 7.84 15.56
CA SER A 140 -2.86 6.65 15.14
C SER A 140 -3.46 6.85 13.76
N VAL A 141 -3.48 5.77 12.98
CA VAL A 141 -4.11 5.75 11.66
C VAL A 141 -5.51 5.17 11.78
N LYS A 142 -6.51 5.91 11.28
CA LYS A 142 -7.91 5.47 11.33
C LYS A 142 -8.24 4.67 10.07
N ARG A 143 -8.81 3.47 10.25
CA ARG A 143 -9.36 2.70 9.14
C ARG A 143 -10.37 3.55 8.35
N GLN A 144 -10.23 3.54 7.04
CA GLN A 144 -11.19 4.16 6.13
C GLN A 144 -12.25 3.16 5.70
N TRP A 145 -13.44 3.67 5.45
CA TRP A 145 -14.58 2.90 4.95
C TRP A 145 -15.50 3.80 4.14
N VAL A 146 -16.11 3.23 3.12
CA VAL A 146 -17.06 3.91 2.24
C VAL A 146 -18.47 3.65 2.74
N ARG A 147 -19.26 4.71 2.92
CA ARG A 147 -20.63 4.58 3.43
C ARG A 147 -21.60 4.02 2.38
N GLU A 148 -21.37 4.36 1.12
CA GLU A 148 -22.26 4.05 -0.01
C GLU A 148 -21.43 3.38 -1.11
N LEU A 149 -21.18 2.08 -0.98
CA LEU A 149 -20.42 1.28 -1.94
C LEU A 149 -21.09 1.22 -3.32
N ASP A 150 -22.40 1.39 -3.40
CA ASP A 150 -23.16 1.41 -4.65
C ASP A 150 -22.72 2.54 -5.62
N ASN A 151 -22.04 3.57 -5.12
CA ASN A 151 -21.47 4.63 -5.94
C ASN A 151 -20.21 4.20 -6.70
N TYR A 152 -19.66 3.02 -6.40
CA TYR A 152 -18.44 2.52 -6.99
C TYR A 152 -18.69 1.24 -7.79
N PRO A 153 -18.09 1.09 -9.00
CA PRO A 153 -18.29 -0.11 -9.81
C PRO A 153 -17.71 -1.34 -9.09
N GLN A 154 -18.55 -2.35 -8.91
CA GLN A 154 -18.20 -3.63 -8.27
C GLN A 154 -17.89 -4.72 -9.31
N THR A 155 -17.73 -4.37 -10.58
CA THR A 155 -17.52 -5.31 -11.68
C THR A 155 -16.06 -5.36 -12.10
N SER A 156 -15.55 -6.56 -12.40
CA SER A 156 -14.23 -6.70 -13.01
C SER A 156 -14.25 -6.16 -14.44
N ALA A 157 -13.31 -5.27 -14.76
CA ALA A 157 -13.12 -4.76 -16.11
C ALA A 157 -12.35 -5.76 -17.03
N ILE A 158 -11.62 -6.70 -16.43
CA ILE A 158 -10.82 -7.68 -17.14
C ILE A 158 -11.51 -9.03 -17.03
N MET A 159 -12.12 -9.47 -18.14
CA MET A 159 -12.70 -10.80 -18.28
C MET A 159 -12.11 -11.45 -19.53
N THR A 160 -11.65 -12.68 -19.42
CA THR A 160 -11.11 -13.47 -20.52
C THR A 160 -11.90 -14.78 -20.66
N ASP A 161 -11.74 -15.46 -21.80
CA ASP A 161 -12.37 -16.78 -22.02
C ASP A 161 -11.92 -17.85 -21.01
N ALA A 162 -10.80 -17.61 -20.31
CA ALA A 162 -10.30 -18.44 -19.22
C ALA A 162 -10.86 -18.05 -17.85
N THR A 163 -11.72 -17.03 -17.78
CA THR A 163 -12.33 -16.58 -16.51
C THR A 163 -13.49 -17.50 -16.17
N GLU A 164 -13.30 -18.37 -15.19
CA GLU A 164 -14.32 -19.31 -14.71
C GLU A 164 -15.13 -18.69 -13.56
N PHE A 165 -16.08 -17.81 -13.88
CA PHE A 165 -17.09 -17.33 -12.93
C PHE A 165 -18.40 -18.10 -13.09
N GLU A 166 -18.37 -19.41 -12.94
CA GLU A 166 -19.62 -20.22 -12.95
C GLU A 166 -20.55 -19.86 -11.78
N ASN A 167 -19.97 -19.30 -10.70
CA ASN A 167 -20.72 -18.80 -9.54
C ASN A 167 -20.14 -17.46 -9.12
N MET A 168 -20.99 -16.55 -8.65
CA MET A 168 -20.56 -15.32 -8.02
C MET A 168 -19.90 -15.63 -6.68
N TYR A 169 -18.59 -15.41 -6.57
CA TYR A 169 -17.88 -15.53 -5.31
C TYR A 169 -18.08 -14.24 -4.50
N ILE A 170 -18.84 -14.35 -3.42
CA ILE A 170 -18.92 -13.31 -2.42
C ILE A 170 -17.89 -13.67 -1.35
N CYS A 171 -16.77 -12.96 -1.32
CA CYS A 171 -15.83 -13.05 -0.22
C CYS A 171 -16.43 -12.32 0.98
N LEU A 172 -17.05 -13.06 1.89
CA LEU A 172 -17.48 -12.53 3.17
C LEU A 172 -16.26 -12.55 4.09
N LEU A 173 -15.70 -11.38 4.34
CA LEU A 173 -14.78 -11.21 5.45
C LEU A 173 -15.61 -11.24 6.72
N TYR A 174 -15.48 -12.30 7.50
CA TYR A 174 -16.03 -12.37 8.84
C TYR A 174 -15.25 -11.41 9.74
N THR A 175 -15.90 -10.36 10.16
CA THR A 175 -15.42 -9.46 11.21
C THR A 175 -15.98 -9.89 12.54
#